data_58e33ecaf211428635c8955722df2b8b
#
_entry.id   58e33ecaf211428635c8955722df2b8b
#
_cell.length_a   1.000
_cell.length_b   1.000
_cell.length_c   1.000
_cell.angle_alpha   90.00
_cell.angle_beta   90.00
_cell.angle_gamma   90.00
#
_symmetry.space_group_name_H-M   'P 1'
#
loop_
_entity.id
_entity.type
_entity.pdbx_description
1 polymer ?
#
loop_
_entity_poly.entity_id
_entity_poly.type
_entity_poly.pdbx_seq_one_letter_code
_entity_poly.pdbx_strand_id
1 'polypeptide(L)'
;MSGDKRHGNSRNAMRIGMVFLSFVILLIAAAVWNLRSGSVSIPVRDIVRILSGNGDPESTAYSVIRKIRLPRIVLSAVLGGALSLSGFLIQTFFRNPIAGPFILGISSGAKMFLAVTTIAVSGLFVDMPVSATVAASFVGSILSLLIVILFTGRVRNMSSLLVIGMMISYICSAVTDLLINFANDSDIINLTHWSMGSFSAASWQSARISAFIVIPAFFTVLAFSKQMEAYSLGEGYAMSLGVDIKGLRVLLVLLTGVLSASVAAFAGPISFVGIAVPHICRMILKSEKPILMIPASFLCGSVFCMLCDLAARMLFSPTELSISTVTSAVGAPIVIWLMLTRRNRNGR
;
A
#
# COMPACT_ATOMS: atom_id res chain seq x y z
N MET A 1 -4.81 15.15 -43.81
CA MET A 1 -4.25 14.27 -42.78
C MET A 1 -4.34 14.81 -41.34
N SER A 2 -4.90 15.99 -41.07
CA SER A 2 -4.99 16.54 -39.69
C SER A 2 -6.28 16.17 -38.91
N GLY A 3 -7.33 15.76 -39.59
CA GLY A 3 -8.64 15.43 -38.95
C GLY A 3 -8.66 14.11 -38.21
N ASP A 4 -7.94 13.10 -38.69
CA ASP A 4 -7.95 11.74 -38.12
C ASP A 4 -7.20 11.63 -36.78
N LYS A 5 -6.13 12.43 -36.61
CA LYS A 5 -5.37 12.50 -35.33
C LYS A 5 -6.18 13.15 -34.20
N ARG A 6 -7.08 14.09 -34.50
CA ARG A 6 -7.93 14.75 -33.48
C ARG A 6 -9.03 13.81 -32.98
N HIS A 7 -9.63 12.99 -33.82
CA HIS A 7 -10.65 12.01 -33.43
C HIS A 7 -10.07 10.86 -32.59
N GLY A 8 -8.86 10.38 -32.89
CA GLY A 8 -8.17 9.37 -32.09
C GLY A 8 -7.81 9.86 -30.69
N ASN A 9 -7.40 11.13 -30.57
CA ASN A 9 -7.02 11.72 -29.30
C ASN A 9 -8.24 11.98 -28.38
N SER A 10 -9.36 12.41 -28.96
CA SER A 10 -10.64 12.60 -28.26
C SER A 10 -11.21 11.27 -27.71
N ARG A 11 -11.19 10.20 -28.51
CA ARG A 11 -11.64 8.86 -28.06
C ARG A 11 -10.77 8.30 -26.91
N ASN A 12 -9.46 8.52 -26.97
CA ASN A 12 -8.56 8.10 -25.89
C ASN A 12 -8.79 8.88 -24.60
N ALA A 13 -8.98 10.20 -24.69
CA ALA A 13 -9.29 11.04 -23.53
C ALA A 13 -10.62 10.64 -22.89
N MET A 14 -11.66 10.40 -23.70
CA MET A 14 -12.96 9.93 -23.19
C MET A 14 -12.87 8.56 -22.51
N ARG A 15 -12.12 7.60 -23.08
CA ARG A 15 -11.88 6.29 -22.47
C ARG A 15 -11.18 6.43 -21.10
N ILE A 16 -10.13 7.25 -21.01
CA ILE A 16 -9.40 7.51 -19.76
C ILE A 16 -10.34 8.11 -18.73
N GLY A 17 -11.14 9.12 -19.11
CA GLY A 17 -12.15 9.72 -18.23
C GLY A 17 -13.15 8.69 -17.70
N MET A 18 -13.66 7.79 -18.56
CA MET A 18 -14.57 6.70 -18.15
C MET A 18 -13.92 5.74 -17.16
N VAL A 19 -12.62 5.42 -17.33
CA VAL A 19 -11.89 4.55 -16.40
C VAL A 19 -11.75 5.21 -15.03
N PHE A 20 -11.40 6.50 -14.96
CA PHE A 20 -11.32 7.21 -13.69
C PHE A 20 -12.69 7.32 -13.02
N LEU A 21 -13.74 7.62 -13.79
CA LEU A 21 -15.11 7.65 -13.29
C LEU A 21 -15.51 6.28 -12.71
N SER A 22 -15.17 5.18 -13.40
CA SER A 22 -15.43 3.83 -12.89
C SER A 22 -14.70 3.53 -11.57
N PHE A 23 -13.43 3.96 -11.42
CA PHE A 23 -12.71 3.80 -10.15
C PHE A 23 -13.35 4.59 -9.02
N VAL A 24 -13.81 5.82 -9.27
CA VAL A 24 -14.52 6.63 -8.26
C VAL A 24 -15.86 5.98 -7.89
N ILE A 25 -16.63 5.49 -8.86
CA ILE A 25 -17.89 4.78 -8.59
C ILE A 25 -17.64 3.51 -7.77
N LEU A 26 -16.61 2.72 -8.14
CA LEU A 26 -16.23 1.52 -7.38
C LEU A 26 -15.77 1.85 -5.97
N LEU A 27 -15.03 2.95 -5.78
CA LEU A 27 -14.59 3.41 -4.46
C LEU A 27 -15.79 3.74 -3.57
N ILE A 28 -16.76 4.50 -4.10
CA ILE A 28 -17.98 4.85 -3.38
C ILE A 28 -18.81 3.59 -3.10
N ALA A 29 -18.98 2.71 -4.07
CA ALA A 29 -19.72 1.45 -3.91
C ALA A 29 -19.06 0.55 -2.84
N ALA A 30 -17.72 0.42 -2.86
CA ALA A 30 -16.97 -0.32 -1.85
C ALA A 30 -17.13 0.31 -0.45
N ALA A 31 -17.11 1.64 -0.33
CA ALA A 31 -17.32 2.34 0.93
C ALA A 31 -18.74 2.10 1.47
N VAL A 32 -19.75 2.23 0.64
CA VAL A 32 -21.17 1.96 1.01
C VAL A 32 -21.34 0.50 1.41
N TRP A 33 -20.74 -0.43 0.68
CA TRP A 33 -20.82 -1.85 1.01
C TRP A 33 -20.14 -2.14 2.36
N ASN A 34 -18.97 -1.58 2.62
CA ASN A 34 -18.29 -1.69 3.90
C ASN A 34 -19.09 -1.08 5.07
N LEU A 35 -19.80 0.04 4.85
CA LEU A 35 -20.67 0.64 5.85
C LEU A 35 -21.87 -0.25 6.19
N ARG A 36 -22.44 -0.92 5.19
CA ARG A 36 -23.62 -1.79 5.37
C ARG A 36 -23.23 -3.12 6.00
N SER A 37 -22.11 -3.71 5.59
CA SER A 37 -21.70 -5.07 5.96
C SER A 37 -20.86 -5.10 7.24
N GLY A 38 -21.11 -6.10 8.09
CA GLY A 38 -20.37 -6.32 9.33
C GLY A 38 -21.17 -7.20 10.28
N SER A 39 -20.58 -7.58 11.43
CA SER A 39 -21.19 -8.45 12.44
C SER A 39 -22.49 -7.91 13.03
N VAL A 40 -22.66 -6.58 13.04
CA VAL A 40 -23.90 -5.91 13.45
C VAL A 40 -24.62 -5.40 12.21
N SER A 41 -25.84 -5.89 11.96
CA SER A 41 -26.69 -5.40 10.88
C SER A 41 -27.30 -4.05 11.25
N ILE A 42 -27.00 -3.01 10.47
CA ILE A 42 -27.51 -1.66 10.67
C ILE A 42 -28.34 -1.28 9.45
N PRO A 43 -29.63 -0.88 9.65
CA PRO A 43 -30.49 -0.45 8.57
C PRO A 43 -29.89 0.73 7.79
N VAL A 44 -30.08 0.74 6.47
CA VAL A 44 -29.55 1.82 5.60
C VAL A 44 -30.08 3.20 6.03
N ARG A 45 -31.32 3.27 6.51
CA ARG A 45 -31.92 4.50 7.04
C ARG A 45 -31.10 5.09 8.18
N ASP A 46 -30.63 4.24 9.12
CA ASP A 46 -29.83 4.69 10.27
C ASP A 46 -28.41 5.10 9.83
N ILE A 47 -27.83 4.41 8.84
CA ILE A 47 -26.56 4.81 8.23
C ILE A 47 -26.66 6.23 7.67
N VAL A 48 -27.70 6.49 6.85
CA VAL A 48 -27.91 7.82 6.24
C VAL A 48 -28.15 8.87 7.33
N ARG A 49 -28.97 8.57 8.34
CA ARG A 49 -29.24 9.48 9.46
C ARG A 49 -27.98 9.84 10.25
N ILE A 50 -27.11 8.86 10.52
CA ILE A 50 -25.85 9.06 11.24
C ILE A 50 -24.87 9.89 10.39
N LEU A 51 -24.78 9.62 9.09
CA LEU A 51 -23.90 10.36 8.19
C LEU A 51 -24.35 11.80 7.98
N SER A 52 -25.67 12.05 7.98
CA SER A 52 -26.24 13.43 7.88
C SER A 52 -26.15 14.23 9.18
N GLY A 53 -25.56 13.67 10.26
CA GLY A 53 -25.39 14.37 11.54
C GLY A 53 -26.61 14.27 12.48
N ASN A 54 -27.68 13.59 12.08
CA ASN A 54 -28.92 13.46 12.85
C ASN A 54 -28.99 12.14 13.63
N GLY A 55 -27.89 11.41 13.77
CA GLY A 55 -27.81 10.17 14.53
C GLY A 55 -27.76 10.42 16.03
N ASP A 56 -28.36 9.51 16.80
CA ASP A 56 -28.26 9.51 18.25
C ASP A 56 -26.85 9.06 18.69
N PRO A 57 -26.06 9.94 19.36
CA PRO A 57 -24.70 9.63 19.79
C PRO A 57 -24.59 8.47 20.79
N GLU A 58 -25.66 8.18 21.54
CA GLU A 58 -25.69 7.11 22.53
C GLU A 58 -26.04 5.75 21.90
N SER A 59 -26.54 5.74 20.66
CA SER A 59 -26.91 4.49 19.99
C SER A 59 -25.69 3.63 19.64
N THR A 60 -25.82 2.32 19.79
CA THR A 60 -24.81 1.33 19.38
C THR A 60 -24.49 1.50 17.88
N ALA A 61 -25.50 1.78 17.04
CA ALA A 61 -25.31 1.99 15.61
C ALA A 61 -24.41 3.17 15.31
N TYR A 62 -24.56 4.31 16.03
CA TYR A 62 -23.70 5.48 15.90
C TYR A 62 -22.24 5.13 16.25
N SER A 63 -22.03 4.45 17.38
CA SER A 63 -20.68 4.06 17.82
C SER A 63 -20.02 3.11 16.82
N VAL A 64 -20.72 2.12 16.30
CA VAL A 64 -20.21 1.18 15.30
C VAL A 64 -19.84 1.90 14.00
N ILE A 65 -20.70 2.77 13.49
CA ILE A 65 -20.45 3.48 12.23
C ILE A 65 -19.31 4.49 12.41
N ARG A 66 -19.41 5.39 13.39
CA ARG A 66 -18.48 6.50 13.55
C ARG A 66 -17.12 6.13 14.13
N LYS A 67 -17.07 5.14 15.06
CA LYS A 67 -15.83 4.79 15.77
C LYS A 67 -15.13 3.58 15.19
N ILE A 68 -15.85 2.69 14.46
CA ILE A 68 -15.26 1.46 13.94
C ILE A 68 -15.26 1.45 12.41
N ARG A 69 -16.43 1.53 11.74
CA ARG A 69 -16.52 1.32 10.29
C ARG A 69 -15.89 2.46 9.49
N LEU A 70 -16.22 3.71 9.79
CA LEU A 70 -15.70 4.85 9.05
C LEU A 70 -14.18 4.99 9.13
N PRO A 71 -13.52 4.93 10.34
CA PRO A 71 -12.07 4.98 10.39
C PRO A 71 -11.42 3.84 9.62
N ARG A 72 -11.99 2.62 9.68
CA ARG A 72 -11.48 1.43 8.98
C ARG A 72 -11.56 1.60 7.46
N ILE A 73 -12.66 2.14 6.94
CA ILE A 73 -12.85 2.46 5.52
C ILE A 73 -11.80 3.49 5.06
N VAL A 74 -11.66 4.58 5.80
CA VAL A 74 -10.69 5.64 5.45
C VAL A 74 -9.27 5.10 5.50
N LEU A 75 -8.90 4.37 6.55
CA LEU A 75 -7.57 3.81 6.71
C LEU A 75 -7.24 2.80 5.60
N SER A 76 -8.16 1.86 5.31
CA SER A 76 -7.95 0.86 4.25
C SER A 76 -7.85 1.49 2.86
N ALA A 77 -8.63 2.55 2.59
CA ALA A 77 -8.53 3.31 1.34
C ALA A 77 -7.18 4.04 1.21
N VAL A 78 -6.77 4.78 2.24
CA VAL A 78 -5.52 5.55 2.22
C VAL A 78 -4.31 4.63 2.12
N LEU A 79 -4.25 3.59 2.94
CA LEU A 79 -3.11 2.66 2.96
C LEU A 79 -3.09 1.73 1.74
N GLY A 80 -4.25 1.33 1.22
CA GLY A 80 -4.35 0.58 -0.03
C GLY A 80 -3.85 1.38 -1.23
N GLY A 81 -4.24 2.66 -1.31
CA GLY A 81 -3.72 3.60 -2.29
C GLY A 81 -2.21 3.82 -2.16
N ALA A 82 -1.72 4.02 -0.93
CA ALA A 82 -0.30 4.18 -0.63
C ALA A 82 0.53 2.96 -1.07
N LEU A 83 0.08 1.75 -0.74
CA LEU A 83 0.79 0.52 -1.07
C LEU A 83 0.85 0.26 -2.57
N SER A 84 -0.25 0.49 -3.27
CA SER A 84 -0.28 0.38 -4.73
C SER A 84 0.61 1.42 -5.39
N LEU A 85 0.58 2.68 -4.92
CA LEU A 85 1.43 3.74 -5.43
C LEU A 85 2.91 3.43 -5.18
N SER A 86 3.28 2.97 -3.98
CA SER A 86 4.66 2.57 -3.68
C SER A 86 5.12 1.41 -4.56
N GLY A 87 4.22 0.47 -4.88
CA GLY A 87 4.45 -0.58 -5.85
C GLY A 87 4.72 -0.05 -7.26
N PHE A 88 3.95 0.92 -7.73
CA PHE A 88 4.19 1.58 -9.01
C PHE A 88 5.55 2.29 -9.04
N LEU A 89 5.92 2.99 -7.97
CA LEU A 89 7.21 3.67 -7.87
C LEU A 89 8.39 2.70 -7.96
N ILE A 90 8.34 1.61 -7.19
CA ILE A 90 9.43 0.64 -7.14
C ILE A 90 9.54 -0.13 -8.47
N GLN A 91 8.42 -0.43 -9.12
CA GLN A 91 8.40 -1.04 -10.46
C GLN A 91 9.01 -0.12 -11.51
N THR A 92 8.75 1.18 -11.43
CA THR A 92 9.34 2.19 -12.30
C THR A 92 10.83 2.34 -12.04
N PHE A 93 11.22 2.40 -10.78
CA PHE A 93 12.62 2.49 -10.35
C PHE A 93 13.47 1.32 -10.84
N PHE A 94 13.03 0.08 -10.60
CA PHE A 94 13.73 -1.13 -11.02
C PHE A 94 13.47 -1.52 -12.49
N ARG A 95 12.55 -0.83 -13.16
CA ARG A 95 12.04 -1.23 -14.50
C ARG A 95 11.61 -2.69 -14.53
N ASN A 96 11.08 -3.17 -13.41
CA ASN A 96 10.67 -4.54 -13.22
C ASN A 96 9.23 -4.59 -12.70
N PRO A 97 8.27 -5.11 -13.49
CA PRO A 97 6.85 -5.11 -13.13
C PRO A 97 6.50 -6.03 -11.96
N ILE A 98 7.41 -6.90 -11.54
CA ILE A 98 7.21 -7.81 -10.39
C ILE A 98 7.89 -7.31 -9.12
N ALA A 99 8.56 -6.15 -9.16
CA ALA A 99 9.15 -5.57 -7.97
C ALA A 99 8.04 -5.15 -7.00
N GLY A 100 8.14 -5.62 -5.76
CA GLY A 100 7.24 -5.23 -4.67
C GLY A 100 7.89 -4.22 -3.73
N PRO A 101 7.11 -3.37 -3.05
CA PRO A 101 7.66 -2.31 -2.22
C PRO A 101 8.44 -2.80 -1.00
N PHE A 102 8.11 -3.99 -0.49
CA PHE A 102 8.79 -4.58 0.68
C PHE A 102 10.12 -5.25 0.38
N ILE A 103 10.51 -5.41 -0.89
CA ILE A 103 11.83 -5.95 -1.29
C ILE A 103 13.00 -5.13 -0.71
N LEU A 104 12.77 -3.86 -0.38
CA LEU A 104 13.78 -2.98 0.24
C LEU A 104 14.03 -3.25 1.73
N GLY A 105 13.51 -4.33 2.30
CA GLY A 105 13.72 -4.66 3.71
C GLY A 105 12.82 -3.90 4.70
N ILE A 106 11.91 -3.08 4.21
CA ILE A 106 11.07 -2.17 5.01
C ILE A 106 10.21 -2.95 6.02
N SER A 107 9.55 -4.01 5.56
CA SER A 107 8.70 -4.84 6.41
C SER A 107 9.48 -5.65 7.44
N SER A 108 10.64 -6.19 7.06
CA SER A 108 11.51 -6.94 7.97
C SER A 108 12.13 -6.03 9.04
N GLY A 109 12.52 -4.81 8.66
CA GLY A 109 13.00 -3.81 9.62
C GLY A 109 11.89 -3.36 10.58
N ALA A 110 10.67 -3.17 10.10
CA ALA A 110 9.52 -2.89 10.94
C ALA A 110 9.30 -4.00 11.99
N LYS A 111 9.30 -5.27 11.54
CA LYS A 111 9.13 -6.43 12.42
C LYS A 111 10.24 -6.55 13.45
N MET A 112 11.50 -6.36 13.05
CA MET A 112 12.65 -6.41 13.94
C MET A 112 12.57 -5.35 15.03
N PHE A 113 12.27 -4.10 14.69
CA PHE A 113 12.14 -3.03 15.68
C PHE A 113 10.94 -3.24 16.59
N LEU A 114 9.84 -3.76 16.06
CA LEU A 114 8.70 -4.13 16.87
C LEU A 114 9.08 -5.23 17.87
N ALA A 115 9.79 -6.28 17.44
CA ALA A 115 10.26 -7.35 18.33
C ALA A 115 11.18 -6.83 19.41
N VAL A 116 12.17 -5.98 19.06
CA VAL A 116 13.06 -5.33 20.04
C VAL A 116 12.25 -4.54 21.07
N THR A 117 11.31 -3.72 20.59
CA THR A 117 10.53 -2.85 21.49
C THR A 117 9.59 -3.67 22.37
N THR A 118 8.92 -4.68 21.81
CA THR A 118 8.00 -5.55 22.55
C THR A 118 8.75 -6.27 23.69
N ILE A 119 9.89 -6.89 23.40
CA ILE A 119 10.67 -7.62 24.39
C ILE A 119 11.32 -6.67 25.42
N ALA A 120 11.82 -5.51 25.00
CA ALA A 120 12.39 -4.53 25.91
C ALA A 120 11.36 -3.92 26.88
N VAL A 121 10.09 -3.83 26.44
CA VAL A 121 8.99 -3.19 27.17
C VAL A 121 8.15 -4.22 27.94
N SER A 122 8.16 -5.50 27.58
CA SER A 122 7.38 -6.57 28.24
C SER A 122 7.67 -6.71 29.73
N GLY A 123 8.86 -6.29 30.18
CA GLY A 123 9.19 -6.21 31.61
C GLY A 123 8.65 -4.97 32.34
N LEU A 124 8.15 -3.96 31.62
CA LEU A 124 7.71 -2.67 32.17
C LEU A 124 6.19 -2.46 32.09
N PHE A 125 5.53 -3.06 31.11
CA PHE A 125 4.10 -2.92 30.86
C PHE A 125 3.47 -4.28 30.57
N VAL A 126 2.21 -4.47 31.02
CA VAL A 126 1.44 -5.70 30.76
C VAL A 126 1.09 -5.84 29.28
N ASP A 127 0.75 -4.71 28.62
CA ASP A 127 0.44 -4.64 27.20
C ASP A 127 1.11 -3.43 26.53
N MET A 128 1.67 -3.63 25.35
CA MET A 128 2.27 -2.56 24.56
C MET A 128 1.18 -1.69 23.94
N PRO A 129 1.16 -0.37 24.17
CA PRO A 129 0.15 0.49 23.56
C PRO A 129 0.29 0.54 22.03
N VAL A 130 -0.84 0.62 21.31
CA VAL A 130 -0.90 0.64 19.84
C VAL A 130 -0.02 1.76 19.25
N SER A 131 0.07 2.90 19.92
CA SER A 131 0.92 4.01 19.49
C SER A 131 2.42 3.65 19.50
N ALA A 132 2.87 2.87 20.47
CA ALA A 132 4.25 2.41 20.53
C ALA A 132 4.55 1.34 19.46
N THR A 133 3.60 0.44 19.20
CA THR A 133 3.67 -0.53 18.09
C THR A 133 3.83 0.19 16.73
N VAL A 134 3.00 1.21 16.49
CA VAL A 134 3.06 2.03 15.26
C VAL A 134 4.39 2.76 15.17
N ALA A 135 4.84 3.41 16.25
CA ALA A 135 6.10 4.15 16.26
C ALA A 135 7.31 3.24 16.03
N ALA A 136 7.38 2.10 16.72
CA ALA A 136 8.46 1.12 16.56
C ALA A 136 8.53 0.59 15.13
N SER A 137 7.40 0.16 14.58
CA SER A 137 7.32 -0.35 13.21
C SER A 137 7.70 0.71 12.18
N PHE A 138 7.26 1.95 12.37
CA PHE A 138 7.60 3.07 11.48
C PHE A 138 9.10 3.39 11.53
N VAL A 139 9.68 3.51 12.73
CA VAL A 139 11.12 3.76 12.91
C VAL A 139 11.94 2.64 12.29
N GLY A 140 11.61 1.37 12.55
CA GLY A 140 12.31 0.22 11.96
C GLY A 140 12.25 0.21 10.44
N SER A 141 11.09 0.54 9.86
CA SER A 141 10.92 0.70 8.42
C SER A 141 11.82 1.79 7.84
N ILE A 142 11.85 2.96 8.48
CA ILE A 142 12.65 4.11 8.02
C ILE A 142 14.15 3.82 8.17
N LEU A 143 14.60 3.18 9.25
CA LEU A 143 16.01 2.80 9.41
C LEU A 143 16.46 1.83 8.33
N SER A 144 15.67 0.79 8.04
CA SER A 144 15.97 -0.11 6.92
C SER A 144 16.03 0.62 5.57
N LEU A 145 15.10 1.53 5.34
CA LEU A 145 15.09 2.37 4.14
C LEU A 145 16.34 3.25 4.04
N LEU A 146 16.77 3.90 5.14
CA LEU A 146 17.96 4.75 5.17
C LEU A 146 19.21 3.96 4.80
N ILE A 147 19.33 2.72 5.30
CA ILE A 147 20.44 1.84 4.91
C ILE A 147 20.44 1.61 3.39
N VAL A 148 19.28 1.31 2.79
CA VAL A 148 19.16 1.14 1.33
C VAL A 148 19.54 2.41 0.58
N ILE A 149 19.10 3.59 1.06
CA ILE A 149 19.43 4.88 0.44
C ILE A 149 20.92 5.15 0.46
N LEU A 150 21.62 4.82 1.55
CA LEU A 150 23.08 4.97 1.64
C LEU A 150 23.83 4.19 0.53
N PHE A 151 23.28 3.06 0.10
CA PHE A 151 23.84 2.27 -1.00
C PHE A 151 23.36 2.71 -2.38
N THR A 152 22.19 3.38 -2.50
CA THR A 152 21.61 3.77 -3.79
C THR A 152 22.54 4.64 -4.63
N GLY A 153 23.32 5.52 -3.98
CA GLY A 153 24.31 6.39 -4.67
C GLY A 153 25.62 5.70 -5.05
N ARG A 154 25.93 4.56 -4.44
CA ARG A 154 27.20 3.83 -4.63
C ARG A 154 27.11 2.66 -5.61
N VAL A 155 25.91 2.12 -5.79
CA VAL A 155 25.66 0.94 -6.63
C VAL A 155 25.29 1.37 -8.05
N ARG A 156 26.03 0.85 -9.05
CA ARG A 156 25.80 1.14 -10.48
C ARG A 156 24.62 0.33 -11.05
N ASN A 157 24.43 -0.90 -10.56
CA ASN A 157 23.42 -1.82 -11.11
C ASN A 157 22.18 -1.90 -10.21
N MET A 158 21.00 -1.72 -10.80
CA MET A 158 19.72 -1.81 -10.08
C MET A 158 19.49 -3.19 -9.43
N SER A 159 19.96 -4.28 -10.08
CA SER A 159 19.87 -5.63 -9.52
C SER A 159 20.65 -5.78 -8.21
N SER A 160 21.80 -5.11 -8.07
CA SER A 160 22.58 -5.14 -6.83
C SER A 160 21.86 -4.46 -5.67
N LEU A 161 21.06 -3.41 -5.95
CA LEU A 161 20.26 -2.76 -4.91
C LEU A 161 19.11 -3.66 -4.41
N LEU A 162 18.51 -4.47 -5.30
CA LEU A 162 17.54 -5.49 -4.91
C LEU A 162 18.19 -6.52 -3.96
N VAL A 163 19.38 -6.99 -4.31
CA VAL A 163 20.14 -7.94 -3.45
C VAL A 163 20.44 -7.33 -2.09
N ILE A 164 20.88 -6.07 -2.04
CA ILE A 164 21.12 -5.36 -0.77
C ILE A 164 19.86 -5.30 0.08
N GLY A 165 18.72 -4.93 -0.50
CA GLY A 165 17.41 -4.92 0.20
C GLY A 165 17.03 -6.29 0.75
N MET A 166 17.24 -7.36 -0.03
CA MET A 166 17.02 -8.73 0.42
C MET A 166 17.97 -9.12 1.55
N MET A 167 19.25 -8.76 1.47
CA MET A 167 20.23 -9.05 2.54
C MET A 167 19.86 -8.32 3.85
N ILE A 168 19.44 -7.07 3.77
CA ILE A 168 18.89 -6.33 4.92
C ILE A 168 17.69 -7.08 5.51
N SER A 169 16.79 -7.57 4.67
CA SER A 169 15.64 -8.37 5.12
C SER A 169 16.09 -9.63 5.88
N TYR A 170 17.08 -10.35 5.37
CA TYR A 170 17.61 -11.54 6.04
C TYR A 170 18.28 -11.22 7.37
N ILE A 171 19.05 -10.13 7.46
CA ILE A 171 19.66 -9.68 8.72
C ILE A 171 18.58 -9.33 9.74
N CYS A 172 17.57 -8.54 9.34
CA CYS A 172 16.47 -8.17 10.22
C CYS A 172 15.68 -9.41 10.67
N SER A 173 15.45 -10.37 9.78
CA SER A 173 14.76 -11.63 10.14
C SER A 173 15.58 -12.46 11.10
N ALA A 174 16.89 -12.63 10.89
CA ALA A 174 17.76 -13.37 11.79
C ALA A 174 17.79 -12.76 13.19
N VAL A 175 17.85 -11.42 13.31
CA VAL A 175 17.76 -10.72 14.59
C VAL A 175 16.37 -10.95 15.23
N THR A 176 15.29 -10.87 14.45
CA THR A 176 13.93 -11.13 14.93
C THR A 176 13.80 -12.57 15.48
N ASP A 177 14.31 -13.55 14.74
CA ASP A 177 14.25 -14.96 15.12
C ASP A 177 15.08 -15.24 16.39
N LEU A 178 16.24 -14.57 16.51
CA LEU A 178 17.02 -14.61 17.75
C LEU A 178 16.20 -14.05 18.93
N LEU A 179 15.55 -12.91 18.78
CA LEU A 179 14.75 -12.26 19.82
C LEU A 179 13.54 -13.11 20.24
N ILE A 180 12.89 -13.80 19.30
CA ILE A 180 11.75 -14.70 19.57
C ILE A 180 12.13 -15.81 20.55
N ASN A 181 13.40 -16.29 20.55
CA ASN A 181 13.84 -17.30 21.50
C ASN A 181 13.87 -16.82 22.96
N PHE A 182 13.85 -15.50 23.18
CA PHE A 182 13.83 -14.89 24.52
C PHE A 182 12.48 -14.25 24.85
N ALA A 183 11.52 -14.31 23.92
CA ALA A 183 10.20 -13.69 24.07
C ALA A 183 9.23 -14.60 24.84
N ASN A 184 8.25 -14.01 25.49
CA ASN A 184 7.12 -14.74 26.07
C ASN A 184 6.13 -15.17 24.96
N ASP A 185 5.32 -16.19 25.22
CA ASP A 185 4.32 -16.69 24.27
C ASP A 185 3.35 -15.60 23.79
N SER A 186 2.94 -14.69 24.69
CA SER A 186 2.09 -13.55 24.33
C SER A 186 2.74 -12.61 23.32
N ASP A 187 4.04 -12.35 23.45
CA ASP A 187 4.80 -11.48 22.55
C ASP A 187 4.93 -12.12 21.17
N ILE A 188 5.16 -13.44 21.12
CA ILE A 188 5.23 -14.22 19.87
C ILE A 188 3.88 -14.18 19.14
N ILE A 189 2.77 -14.36 19.87
CA ILE A 189 1.42 -14.27 19.32
C ILE A 189 1.17 -12.87 18.74
N ASN A 190 1.49 -11.81 19.48
CA ASN A 190 1.31 -10.43 19.06
C ASN A 190 2.14 -10.10 17.80
N LEU A 191 3.42 -10.52 17.74
CA LEU A 191 4.29 -10.36 16.58
C LEU A 191 3.76 -11.13 15.36
N THR A 192 3.22 -12.32 15.59
CA THR A 192 2.62 -13.14 14.53
C THR A 192 1.37 -12.47 13.96
N HIS A 193 0.46 -12.04 14.82
CA HIS A 193 -0.75 -11.31 14.42
C HIS A 193 -0.42 -10.02 13.64
N TRP A 194 0.55 -9.25 14.14
CA TRP A 194 1.00 -8.05 13.42
C TRP A 194 1.56 -8.41 12.03
N SER A 195 2.34 -9.49 11.92
CA SER A 195 2.94 -9.93 10.65
C SER A 195 1.92 -10.36 9.59
N MET A 196 0.71 -10.72 10.00
CA MET A 196 -0.38 -11.09 9.11
C MET A 196 -1.11 -9.88 8.51
N GLY A 197 -0.94 -8.70 9.10
CA GLY A 197 -1.62 -7.47 8.71
C GLY A 197 -3.11 -7.46 9.03
N SER A 198 -3.61 -6.31 9.49
CA SER A 198 -5.02 -6.13 9.81
C SER A 198 -5.40 -4.65 9.84
N PHE A 199 -6.66 -4.35 9.49
CA PHE A 199 -7.28 -3.04 9.73
C PHE A 199 -8.18 -3.02 10.97
N SER A 200 -8.16 -4.07 11.81
CA SER A 200 -9.04 -4.17 13.01
C SER A 200 -8.77 -3.07 14.04
N ALA A 201 -7.50 -2.65 14.19
CA ALA A 201 -7.09 -1.57 15.08
C ALA A 201 -7.28 -0.15 14.49
N ALA A 202 -8.05 -0.01 13.42
CA ALA A 202 -8.28 1.28 12.77
C ALA A 202 -8.99 2.27 13.71
N SER A 203 -8.44 3.48 13.79
CA SER A 203 -8.97 4.59 14.55
C SER A 203 -8.93 5.87 13.73
N TRP A 204 -9.67 6.91 14.13
CA TRP A 204 -9.58 8.22 13.50
C TRP A 204 -8.19 8.85 13.63
N GLN A 205 -7.48 8.55 14.71
CA GLN A 205 -6.11 8.99 14.90
C GLN A 205 -5.19 8.36 13.84
N SER A 206 -5.24 7.02 13.70
CA SER A 206 -4.47 6.30 12.69
C SER A 206 -4.81 6.75 11.27
N ALA A 207 -6.09 6.94 10.96
CA ALA A 207 -6.56 7.40 9.66
C ALA A 207 -6.06 8.82 9.33
N ARG A 208 -6.08 9.73 10.30
CA ARG A 208 -5.58 11.11 10.11
C ARG A 208 -4.08 11.16 9.95
N ILE A 209 -3.33 10.45 10.79
CA ILE A 209 -1.86 10.44 10.71
C ILE A 209 -1.41 9.81 9.38
N SER A 210 -1.98 8.67 9.00
CA SER A 210 -1.63 8.04 7.72
C SER A 210 -2.00 8.92 6.52
N ALA A 211 -3.16 9.59 6.53
CA ALA A 211 -3.54 10.53 5.48
C ALA A 211 -2.58 11.73 5.41
N PHE A 212 -2.16 12.26 6.55
CA PHE A 212 -1.20 13.36 6.63
C PHE A 212 0.18 13.01 6.04
N ILE A 213 0.59 11.76 6.10
CA ILE A 213 1.84 11.28 5.48
C ILE A 213 1.62 10.95 3.99
N VAL A 214 0.54 10.21 3.69
CA VAL A 214 0.31 9.65 2.34
C VAL A 214 -0.11 10.71 1.32
N ILE A 215 -0.96 11.67 1.71
CA ILE A 215 -1.47 12.68 0.77
C ILE A 215 -0.35 13.61 0.25
N PRO A 216 0.53 14.19 1.08
CA PRO A 216 1.67 14.96 0.59
C PRO A 216 2.62 14.11 -0.27
N ALA A 217 2.88 12.85 0.12
CA ALA A 217 3.69 11.94 -0.69
C ALA A 217 3.06 11.70 -2.07
N PHE A 218 1.74 11.49 -2.16
CA PHE A 218 1.01 11.35 -3.42
C PHE A 218 1.20 12.57 -4.33
N PHE A 219 1.02 13.79 -3.81
CA PHE A 219 1.19 15.01 -4.60
C PHE A 219 2.65 15.23 -5.01
N THR A 220 3.61 14.85 -4.16
CA THR A 220 5.03 14.87 -4.52
C THR A 220 5.31 13.93 -5.69
N VAL A 221 4.82 12.68 -5.64
CA VAL A 221 4.95 11.73 -6.76
C VAL A 221 4.34 12.29 -8.03
N LEU A 222 3.17 12.91 -7.93
CA LEU A 222 2.47 13.49 -9.09
C LEU A 222 3.27 14.66 -9.72
N ALA A 223 3.90 15.49 -8.90
CA ALA A 223 4.76 16.59 -9.37
C ALA A 223 5.97 16.09 -10.15
N PHE A 224 6.53 14.93 -9.79
CA PHE A 224 7.67 14.31 -10.47
C PHE A 224 7.28 13.36 -11.64
N SER A 225 6.01 13.33 -12.02
CA SER A 225 5.50 12.44 -13.09
C SER A 225 6.22 12.58 -14.43
N LYS A 226 6.60 13.82 -14.82
CA LYS A 226 7.34 14.09 -16.07
C LYS A 226 8.77 13.54 -16.03
N GLN A 227 9.47 13.72 -14.92
CA GLN A 227 10.82 13.17 -14.71
C GLN A 227 10.79 11.63 -14.72
N MET A 228 9.76 11.03 -14.12
CA MET A 228 9.55 9.58 -14.17
C MET A 228 9.25 9.09 -15.60
N GLU A 229 8.49 9.84 -16.40
CA GLU A 229 8.22 9.52 -17.81
C GLU A 229 9.54 9.53 -18.61
N ALA A 230 10.37 10.57 -18.46
CA ALA A 230 11.68 10.64 -19.09
C ALA A 230 12.60 9.48 -18.63
N TYR A 231 12.61 9.16 -17.32
CA TYR A 231 13.39 8.05 -16.76
C TYR A 231 12.98 6.69 -17.33
N SER A 232 11.70 6.47 -17.59
CA SER A 232 11.19 5.22 -18.16
C SER A 232 11.67 4.97 -19.58
N LEU A 233 11.95 6.03 -20.35
CA LEU A 233 12.49 5.96 -21.71
C LEU A 233 13.99 5.67 -21.77
N GLY A 234 14.69 5.78 -20.65
CA GLY A 234 16.12 5.50 -20.55
C GLY A 234 16.87 6.58 -19.77
N GLU A 235 17.90 6.18 -19.01
CA GLU A 235 18.66 7.12 -18.18
C GLU A 235 19.44 8.15 -19.04
N GLY A 236 20.05 7.69 -20.14
CA GLY A 236 20.75 8.59 -21.07
C GLY A 236 19.80 9.62 -21.69
N TYR A 237 18.60 9.20 -22.06
CA TYR A 237 17.56 10.11 -22.57
C TYR A 237 17.10 11.09 -21.51
N ALA A 238 16.84 10.62 -20.28
CA ALA A 238 16.45 11.49 -19.17
C ALA A 238 17.53 12.53 -18.83
N MET A 239 18.81 12.12 -18.85
CA MET A 239 19.94 13.05 -18.65
C MET A 239 20.02 14.11 -19.75
N SER A 240 19.79 13.77 -21.02
CA SER A 240 19.76 14.74 -22.12
C SER A 240 18.64 15.77 -22.01
N LEU A 241 17.57 15.42 -21.26
CA LEU A 241 16.47 16.34 -20.92
C LEU A 241 16.71 17.14 -19.63
N GLY A 242 17.90 17.04 -19.03
CA GLY A 242 18.27 17.75 -17.81
C GLY A 242 17.75 17.15 -16.51
N VAL A 243 17.29 15.88 -16.50
CA VAL A 243 16.82 15.21 -15.29
C VAL A 243 18.01 14.78 -14.43
N ASP A 244 18.04 15.20 -13.18
CA ASP A 244 18.96 14.65 -12.20
C ASP A 244 18.55 13.21 -11.81
N ILE A 245 19.24 12.25 -12.42
CA ILE A 245 18.96 10.82 -12.21
C ILE A 245 19.28 10.38 -10.78
N LYS A 246 20.32 10.94 -10.16
CA LYS A 246 20.69 10.57 -8.78
C LYS A 246 19.63 11.05 -7.79
N GLY A 247 19.24 12.31 -7.89
CA GLY A 247 18.18 12.89 -7.07
C GLY A 247 16.85 12.17 -7.26
N LEU A 248 16.47 11.88 -8.52
CA LEU A 248 15.24 11.15 -8.83
C LEU A 248 15.23 9.73 -8.22
N ARG A 249 16.34 9.00 -8.31
CA ARG A 249 16.47 7.66 -7.73
C ARG A 249 16.28 7.67 -6.22
N VAL A 250 16.94 8.60 -5.52
CA VAL A 250 16.82 8.76 -4.06
C VAL A 250 15.38 9.11 -3.71
N LEU A 251 14.76 10.03 -4.44
CA LEU A 251 13.37 10.43 -4.23
C LEU A 251 12.38 9.26 -4.41
N LEU A 252 12.53 8.47 -5.47
CA LEU A 252 11.67 7.31 -5.73
C LEU A 252 11.78 6.26 -4.62
N VAL A 253 12.99 5.96 -4.17
CA VAL A 253 13.23 5.01 -3.07
C VAL A 253 12.66 5.57 -1.76
N LEU A 254 12.89 6.84 -1.47
CA LEU A 254 12.38 7.50 -0.26
C LEU A 254 10.84 7.52 -0.23
N LEU A 255 10.18 7.93 -1.32
CA LEU A 255 8.72 7.96 -1.39
C LEU A 255 8.13 6.55 -1.32
N THR A 256 8.73 5.56 -2.01
CA THR A 256 8.34 4.16 -1.88
C THR A 256 8.43 3.72 -0.43
N GLY A 257 9.53 4.07 0.25
CA GLY A 257 9.77 3.70 1.62
C GLY A 257 8.79 4.33 2.60
N VAL A 258 8.55 5.63 2.50
CA VAL A 258 7.61 6.35 3.38
C VAL A 258 6.19 5.82 3.22
N LEU A 259 5.74 5.58 1.97
CA LEU A 259 4.42 5.00 1.71
C LEU A 259 4.30 3.58 2.28
N SER A 260 5.32 2.73 2.07
CA SER A 260 5.31 1.35 2.57
C SER A 260 5.48 1.27 4.09
N ALA A 261 6.30 2.15 4.68
CA ALA A 261 6.45 2.27 6.13
C ALA A 261 5.14 2.66 6.81
N SER A 262 4.38 3.59 6.20
CA SER A 262 3.04 3.95 6.70
C SER A 262 2.11 2.74 6.70
N VAL A 263 2.11 1.92 5.64
CA VAL A 263 1.29 0.70 5.60
C VAL A 263 1.73 -0.28 6.67
N ALA A 264 3.02 -0.60 6.76
CA ALA A 264 3.56 -1.52 7.75
C ALA A 264 3.27 -1.07 9.19
N ALA A 265 3.37 0.22 9.48
CA ALA A 265 3.14 0.77 10.82
C ALA A 265 1.68 0.69 11.27
N PHE A 266 0.72 1.04 10.39
CA PHE A 266 -0.69 1.16 10.77
C PHE A 266 -1.54 -0.09 10.48
N ALA A 267 -1.13 -0.93 9.55
CA ALA A 267 -1.87 -2.12 9.15
C ALA A 267 -1.04 -3.40 9.16
N GLY A 268 0.26 -3.32 9.45
CA GLY A 268 1.19 -4.41 9.23
C GLY A 268 1.51 -4.65 7.74
N PRO A 269 2.34 -5.63 7.43
CA PRO A 269 2.70 -5.94 6.04
C PRO A 269 1.50 -6.53 5.28
N ILE A 270 1.13 -5.90 4.15
CA ILE A 270 0.06 -6.38 3.26
C ILE A 270 0.70 -6.84 1.95
N SER A 271 0.46 -8.09 1.57
CA SER A 271 1.08 -8.71 0.41
C SER A 271 0.35 -8.38 -0.90
N PHE A 272 1.04 -8.51 -2.03
CA PHE A 272 0.56 -8.48 -3.42
C PHE A 272 -0.08 -7.18 -3.94
N VAL A 273 -0.64 -6.31 -3.12
CA VAL A 273 -1.31 -5.06 -3.57
C VAL A 273 -0.38 -4.20 -4.42
N GLY A 274 0.85 -3.96 -3.94
CA GLY A 274 1.85 -3.18 -4.67
C GLY A 274 2.36 -3.82 -5.96
N ILE A 275 2.16 -5.12 -6.15
CA ILE A 275 2.55 -5.81 -7.39
C ILE A 275 1.36 -5.90 -8.35
N ALA A 276 0.23 -6.39 -7.88
CA ALA A 276 -0.94 -6.69 -8.71
C ALA A 276 -1.65 -5.43 -9.22
N VAL A 277 -1.90 -4.46 -8.33
CA VAL A 277 -2.75 -3.31 -8.66
C VAL A 277 -2.15 -2.41 -9.74
N PRO A 278 -0.86 -1.99 -9.71
CA PRO A 278 -0.30 -1.19 -10.79
C PRO A 278 -0.35 -1.91 -12.14
N HIS A 279 -0.25 -3.24 -12.12
CA HIS A 279 -0.36 -4.05 -13.32
C HIS A 279 -1.79 -4.06 -13.89
N ILE A 280 -2.79 -4.23 -13.03
CA ILE A 280 -4.23 -4.12 -13.39
C ILE A 280 -4.49 -2.73 -14.02
N CYS A 281 -3.96 -1.66 -13.41
CA CYS A 281 -4.10 -0.31 -13.93
C CYS A 281 -3.50 -0.15 -15.33
N ARG A 282 -2.30 -0.70 -15.59
CA ARG A 282 -1.70 -0.69 -16.95
C ARG A 282 -2.59 -1.38 -17.98
N MET A 283 -3.20 -2.51 -17.64
CA MET A 283 -4.10 -3.23 -18.54
C MET A 283 -5.36 -2.45 -18.86
N ILE A 284 -5.99 -1.85 -17.86
CA ILE A 284 -7.26 -1.10 -18.00
C ILE A 284 -7.00 0.21 -18.76
N LEU A 285 -5.98 0.97 -18.36
CA LEU A 285 -5.63 2.26 -18.98
C LEU A 285 -5.00 2.08 -20.37
N LYS A 286 -4.37 0.93 -20.62
CA LYS A 286 -3.52 0.71 -21.83
C LYS A 286 -2.48 1.82 -22.00
N SER A 287 -1.94 2.31 -20.89
CA SER A 287 -0.98 3.41 -20.83
C SER A 287 0.00 3.16 -19.68
N GLU A 288 1.25 3.52 -19.89
CA GLU A 288 2.30 3.47 -18.86
C GLU A 288 2.71 4.89 -18.39
N LYS A 289 2.04 5.93 -18.88
CA LYS A 289 2.35 7.32 -18.52
C LYS A 289 2.16 7.55 -17.01
N PRO A 290 3.22 8.00 -16.30
CA PRO A 290 3.14 8.19 -14.85
C PRO A 290 2.02 9.13 -14.40
N ILE A 291 1.75 10.18 -15.15
CA ILE A 291 0.67 11.14 -14.83
C ILE A 291 -0.72 10.47 -14.74
N LEU A 292 -0.95 9.38 -15.47
CA LEU A 292 -2.19 8.60 -15.42
C LEU A 292 -2.08 7.44 -14.43
N MET A 293 -0.92 6.79 -14.37
CA MET A 293 -0.71 5.63 -13.53
C MET A 293 -0.72 5.97 -12.03
N ILE A 294 -0.20 7.14 -11.64
CA ILE A 294 -0.17 7.58 -10.25
C ILE A 294 -1.57 7.62 -9.64
N PRO A 295 -2.51 8.44 -10.16
CA PRO A 295 -3.85 8.51 -9.57
C PRO A 295 -4.65 7.22 -9.79
N ALA A 296 -4.47 6.51 -10.91
CA ALA A 296 -5.15 5.25 -11.14
C ALA A 296 -4.71 4.16 -10.16
N SER A 297 -3.40 4.01 -9.92
CA SER A 297 -2.87 3.04 -8.95
C SER A 297 -3.36 3.37 -7.54
N PHE A 298 -3.39 4.64 -7.16
CA PHE A 298 -3.91 5.06 -5.86
C PHE A 298 -5.39 4.68 -5.69
N LEU A 299 -6.26 5.08 -6.61
CA LEU A 299 -7.69 4.79 -6.55
C LEU A 299 -7.99 3.29 -6.62
N CYS A 300 -7.36 2.59 -7.55
CA CYS A 300 -7.55 1.15 -7.70
C CYS A 300 -7.04 0.38 -6.46
N GLY A 301 -5.90 0.79 -5.88
CA GLY A 301 -5.37 0.23 -4.64
C GLY A 301 -6.29 0.46 -3.44
N SER A 302 -6.89 1.64 -3.34
CA SER A 302 -7.91 1.95 -2.33
C SER A 302 -9.11 1.01 -2.45
N VAL A 303 -9.67 0.87 -3.66
CA VAL A 303 -10.80 -0.05 -3.91
C VAL A 303 -10.43 -1.49 -3.58
N PHE A 304 -9.27 -1.95 -4.06
CA PHE A 304 -8.80 -3.32 -3.86
C PHE A 304 -8.66 -3.66 -2.37
N CYS A 305 -7.99 -2.81 -1.59
CA CYS A 305 -7.83 -3.05 -0.15
C CYS A 305 -9.15 -2.99 0.60
N MET A 306 -10.05 -2.06 0.27
CA MET A 306 -11.38 -1.99 0.89
C MET A 306 -12.21 -3.25 0.63
N LEU A 307 -12.15 -3.80 -0.58
CA LEU A 307 -12.86 -5.04 -0.93
C LEU A 307 -12.21 -6.26 -0.27
N CYS A 308 -10.88 -6.33 -0.22
CA CYS A 308 -10.18 -7.40 0.50
C CYS A 308 -10.42 -7.35 2.01
N ASP A 309 -10.47 -6.16 2.62
CA ASP A 309 -10.83 -6.00 4.02
C ASP A 309 -12.27 -6.42 4.31
N LEU A 310 -13.19 -6.08 3.41
CA LEU A 310 -14.57 -6.55 3.50
C LEU A 310 -14.66 -8.08 3.42
N ALA A 311 -13.97 -8.69 2.45
CA ALA A 311 -13.90 -10.14 2.30
C ALA A 311 -13.29 -10.81 3.54
N ALA A 312 -12.20 -10.24 4.09
CA ALA A 312 -11.54 -10.75 5.30
C ALA A 312 -12.49 -10.84 6.50
N ARG A 313 -13.42 -9.89 6.63
CA ARG A 313 -14.41 -9.85 7.71
C ARG A 313 -15.64 -10.71 7.48
N MET A 314 -16.02 -10.94 6.23
CA MET A 314 -17.33 -11.53 5.89
C MET A 314 -17.25 -13.03 5.57
N LEU A 315 -16.13 -13.49 4.96
CA LEU A 315 -16.03 -14.86 4.43
C LEU A 315 -16.16 -15.95 5.51
N PHE A 316 -15.63 -15.72 6.70
CA PHE A 316 -15.60 -16.69 7.80
C PHE A 316 -16.14 -16.11 9.11
N SER A 317 -17.05 -15.12 9.01
CA SER A 317 -17.67 -14.52 10.20
C SER A 317 -18.21 -15.59 11.16
N PRO A 318 -17.96 -15.49 12.50
CA PRO A 318 -17.43 -14.32 13.20
C PRO A 318 -15.89 -14.18 13.23
N THR A 319 -15.13 -15.14 12.68
CA THR A 319 -13.66 -15.09 12.66
C THR A 319 -13.19 -14.17 11.52
N GLU A 320 -12.38 -13.16 11.85
CA GLU A 320 -11.76 -12.29 10.86
C GLU A 320 -10.48 -12.95 10.31
N LEU A 321 -10.36 -13.02 8.97
CA LEU A 321 -9.12 -13.42 8.31
C LEU A 321 -8.12 -12.26 8.32
N SER A 322 -6.82 -12.59 8.25
CA SER A 322 -5.81 -11.57 7.99
C SER A 322 -5.97 -10.98 6.59
N ILE A 323 -5.72 -9.66 6.45
CA ILE A 323 -5.83 -9.01 5.14
C ILE A 323 -4.82 -9.58 4.15
N SER A 324 -3.60 -9.92 4.61
CA SER A 324 -2.57 -10.50 3.74
C SER A 324 -2.97 -11.88 3.18
N THR A 325 -3.72 -12.68 3.91
CA THR A 325 -4.26 -13.94 3.40
C THR A 325 -5.19 -13.70 2.22
N VAL A 326 -6.13 -12.76 2.37
CA VAL A 326 -7.10 -12.45 1.31
C VAL A 326 -6.41 -11.81 0.11
N THR A 327 -5.53 -10.82 0.35
CA THR A 327 -4.81 -10.15 -0.75
C THR A 327 -3.85 -11.10 -1.47
N SER A 328 -3.28 -12.09 -0.78
CA SER A 328 -2.45 -13.14 -1.40
C SER A 328 -3.29 -14.10 -2.23
N ALA A 329 -4.43 -14.55 -1.70
CA ALA A 329 -5.32 -15.48 -2.39
C ALA A 329 -5.89 -14.88 -3.69
N VAL A 330 -6.15 -13.56 -3.71
CA VAL A 330 -6.66 -12.85 -4.89
C VAL A 330 -5.49 -12.37 -5.78
N GLY A 331 -4.46 -11.79 -5.18
CA GLY A 331 -3.39 -11.13 -5.90
C GLY A 331 -2.42 -12.09 -6.59
N ALA A 332 -2.07 -13.21 -5.96
CA ALA A 332 -1.12 -14.16 -6.54
C ALA A 332 -1.63 -14.79 -7.84
N PRO A 333 -2.88 -15.30 -7.94
CA PRO A 333 -3.43 -15.80 -9.21
C PRO A 333 -3.46 -14.72 -10.30
N ILE A 334 -3.81 -13.48 -9.96
CA ILE A 334 -3.80 -12.36 -10.90
C ILE A 334 -2.40 -12.16 -11.47
N VAL A 335 -1.36 -12.12 -10.61
CA VAL A 335 0.03 -11.93 -11.04
C VAL A 335 0.49 -13.09 -11.93
N ILE A 336 0.19 -14.34 -11.56
CA ILE A 336 0.53 -15.51 -12.38
C ILE A 336 -0.13 -15.44 -13.75
N TRP A 337 -1.43 -15.18 -13.80
CA TRP A 337 -2.17 -15.04 -15.07
C TRP A 337 -1.60 -13.95 -15.96
N LEU A 338 -1.25 -12.81 -15.37
CA LEU A 338 -0.66 -11.69 -16.09
C LEU A 338 0.71 -12.02 -16.69
N MET A 339 1.54 -12.76 -15.95
CA MET A 339 2.86 -13.21 -16.43
C MET A 339 2.73 -14.16 -17.63
N LEU A 340 1.80 -15.10 -17.57
CA LEU A 340 1.54 -16.05 -18.67
C LEU A 340 1.02 -15.35 -19.92
N THR A 341 0.11 -14.38 -19.77
CA THR A 341 -0.49 -13.65 -20.87
C THR A 341 0.52 -12.75 -21.60
N ARG A 342 1.47 -12.15 -20.87
CA ARG A 342 2.53 -11.30 -21.44
C ARG A 342 3.51 -12.10 -22.29
N ARG A 343 3.84 -13.34 -21.89
CA ARG A 343 4.74 -14.24 -22.64
C ARG A 343 4.19 -14.56 -24.03
N ASN A 344 2.89 -14.75 -24.15
CA ASN A 344 2.22 -15.04 -25.43
C ASN A 344 2.17 -13.84 -26.40
N ARG A 345 2.33 -12.61 -25.91
CA ARG A 345 2.35 -11.37 -26.72
C ARG A 345 3.73 -11.03 -27.28
N ASN A 346 4.79 -11.43 -26.61
CA ASN A 346 6.18 -11.21 -27.03
C ASN A 346 6.75 -12.36 -27.88
N GLY A 347 6.02 -13.46 -28.01
CA GLY A 347 6.38 -14.61 -28.84
C GLY A 347 5.70 -14.65 -30.22
N ARG A 348 4.99 -13.58 -30.58
CA ARG A 348 4.48 -13.29 -31.93
C ARG A 348 5.08 -11.98 -32.43
#